data_9fea1a93374dcabeaf3cce036b04a24a
#
_entry.id   9fea1a93374dcabeaf3cce036b04a24a
#
_cell.length_a   1.000
_cell.length_b   1.000
_cell.length_c   1.000
_cell.angle_alpha   90.00
_cell.angle_beta   90.00
_cell.angle_gamma   90.00
#
_symmetry.space_group_name_H-M   'P 1'
#
loop_
_entity.id
_entity.type
_entity.pdbx_description
1 polymer ?
#
loop_
_entity_poly.entity_id
_entity_poly.type
_entity_poly.pdbx_seq_one_letter_code
_entity_poly.pdbx_strand_id
1 'polypeptide(L)'
;MVPFAWCGKLKVRSGRGLAGSRTGQARPTTAAKLLRRDVAHDEGLDMCTGIRFSDGNGHLYLARNLDWTSGYGERVVLTPTGYATRSPFGAVAGIRHAVIGMGIVEDDTPLYFDCGNDAGLAVAGLNFPGYAQYAPEPVEGVTNVAAFEFPLWVASRFANVDEVEAALGDVVIVDRPINEKYPSSLLHWIIGDSTRAIVVEHTSDGMHVFDDDVDVLANQPGFPWHHENLRNYLNTAPDFPGDTVLGRAHLTPFGSGSHMRGIPGDYYSPSRFVRAAYVNAHYPEKASEEENVSRAFHTLQQVAMVDGCAAMSSGEFEKTIYTGLFSSRTTTYYWNTYDAPAVRSVAMADHAPDGTELAVI
;
A
#
# COMPACT_ATOMS: atom_id res chain seq x y z
N MET A 1 32.94 -29.24 -36.45
CA MET A 1 33.04 -28.64 -37.77
C MET A 1 31.86 -29.10 -38.60
N VAL A 2 30.88 -28.26 -38.85
CA VAL A 2 30.03 -28.03 -40.03
C VAL A 2 28.95 -27.04 -39.64
N PRO A 3 28.84 -25.90 -40.30
CA PRO A 3 27.79 -24.89 -40.02
C PRO A 3 26.57 -25.12 -40.91
N PHE A 4 25.37 -24.91 -40.39
CA PHE A 4 24.17 -24.76 -41.22
C PHE A 4 23.65 -23.34 -41.09
N ALA A 5 23.81 -22.59 -42.18
CA ALA A 5 23.11 -21.32 -42.40
C ALA A 5 21.80 -21.59 -43.13
N TRP A 6 20.71 -20.98 -42.65
CA TRP A 6 19.47 -20.86 -43.41
C TRP A 6 19.09 -19.40 -43.55
N CYS A 7 19.20 -18.89 -44.76
CA CYS A 7 18.76 -17.59 -45.22
C CYS A 7 17.46 -17.75 -46.01
N GLY A 8 16.36 -17.18 -45.53
CA GLY A 8 15.09 -17.15 -46.27
C GLY A 8 14.60 -15.70 -46.41
N LYS A 9 14.83 -15.10 -47.58
CA LYS A 9 14.32 -13.77 -47.96
C LYS A 9 12.86 -13.88 -48.38
N LEU A 10 11.96 -13.13 -47.72
CA LEU A 10 10.60 -12.88 -48.22
C LEU A 10 10.58 -11.53 -48.97
N LYS A 11 10.18 -11.58 -50.24
CA LYS A 11 9.97 -10.43 -51.12
C LYS A 11 8.59 -9.81 -50.83
N VAL A 12 8.59 -8.51 -50.56
CA VAL A 12 7.39 -7.67 -50.59
C VAL A 12 7.13 -7.21 -52.04
N ARG A 13 5.92 -7.47 -52.53
CA ARG A 13 5.42 -6.92 -53.81
C ARG A 13 4.70 -5.60 -53.54
N SER A 14 5.12 -4.56 -54.24
CA SER A 14 4.46 -3.28 -54.36
C SER A 14 3.35 -3.34 -55.41
N GLY A 15 2.16 -2.85 -55.07
CA GLY A 15 1.07 -2.58 -56.02
C GLY A 15 0.73 -1.08 -56.02
N ARG A 16 0.85 -0.46 -57.17
CA ARG A 16 0.41 0.93 -57.51
C ARG A 16 -1.11 0.95 -57.66
N GLY A 17 -1.85 1.90 -57.07
CA GLY A 17 -2.20 3.20 -57.54
C GLY A 17 -3.58 3.22 -58.14
N LEU A 18 -4.44 4.13 -57.67
CA LEU A 18 -5.39 4.90 -58.50
C LEU A 18 -5.92 6.10 -57.70
N ALA A 19 -5.93 7.23 -58.38
CA ALA A 19 -6.39 8.54 -57.92
C ALA A 19 -7.90 8.69 -58.03
N GLY A 20 -8.51 9.53 -57.15
CA GLY A 20 -9.90 9.94 -57.34
C GLY A 20 -10.50 10.81 -56.25
N SER A 21 -10.60 12.09 -56.55
CA SER A 21 -11.59 13.11 -56.19
C SER A 21 -11.64 13.71 -54.79
N ARG A 22 -11.38 15.00 -54.79
CA ARG A 22 -11.64 16.00 -53.75
C ARG A 22 -13.15 16.16 -53.49
N THR A 23 -13.56 16.06 -52.22
CA THR A 23 -14.74 16.78 -51.72
C THR A 23 -14.37 17.44 -50.42
N GLY A 24 -14.64 18.75 -50.34
CA GLY A 24 -14.24 19.60 -49.22
C GLY A 24 -14.97 19.24 -47.95
N GLN A 25 -14.20 19.10 -46.89
CA GLN A 25 -14.69 19.11 -45.54
C GLN A 25 -14.36 20.45 -44.87
N ALA A 26 -15.43 21.11 -44.43
CA ALA A 26 -15.40 22.36 -43.70
C ALA A 26 -14.61 22.15 -42.37
N ARG A 27 -13.70 23.08 -42.10
CA ARG A 27 -12.99 23.15 -40.79
C ARG A 27 -14.01 23.48 -39.68
N PRO A 28 -14.07 22.75 -38.59
CA PRO A 28 -14.88 23.15 -37.43
C PRO A 28 -14.24 24.37 -36.77
N THR A 29 -15.10 25.36 -36.52
CA THR A 29 -14.78 26.62 -35.86
C THR A 29 -14.31 26.43 -34.44
N THR A 30 -13.42 27.30 -34.00
CA THR A 30 -12.69 27.36 -32.70
C THR A 30 -13.59 27.40 -31.44
N ALA A 31 -14.92 27.48 -31.60
CA ALA A 31 -15.87 27.54 -30.46
C ALA A 31 -16.32 26.20 -29.90
N ALA A 32 -15.99 25.06 -30.55
CA ALA A 32 -16.38 23.72 -30.09
C ALA A 32 -15.29 23.00 -29.24
N LYS A 33 -14.19 23.69 -28.93
CA LYS A 33 -13.04 23.14 -28.21
C LYS A 33 -12.98 23.53 -26.71
N LEU A 34 -14.01 24.22 -26.20
CA LEU A 34 -14.01 24.77 -24.83
C LEU A 34 -15.06 24.15 -23.88
N LEU A 35 -15.68 23.04 -24.25
CA LEU A 35 -16.70 22.38 -23.41
C LEU A 35 -16.53 20.84 -23.37
N ARG A 36 -15.33 20.36 -23.22
CA ARG A 36 -15.00 19.03 -22.67
C ARG A 36 -13.62 19.10 -22.00
N ARG A 37 -13.53 19.82 -20.90
CA ARG A 37 -12.72 19.38 -19.78
C ARG A 37 -13.62 18.43 -18.97
N ASP A 38 -13.86 17.26 -19.51
CA ASP A 38 -14.02 16.09 -18.67
C ASP A 38 -12.67 16.03 -17.92
N VAL A 39 -12.69 16.46 -16.66
CA VAL A 39 -11.73 16.01 -15.67
C VAL A 39 -12.05 14.52 -15.59
N ALA A 40 -11.49 13.72 -16.50
CA ALA A 40 -11.20 12.35 -16.19
C ALA A 40 -10.31 12.49 -14.96
N HIS A 41 -10.85 12.22 -13.77
CA HIS A 41 -10.04 11.72 -12.69
C HIS A 41 -9.34 10.52 -13.34
N ASP A 42 -8.05 10.70 -13.64
CA ASP A 42 -7.16 9.58 -13.82
C ASP A 42 -7.24 8.89 -12.46
N GLU A 43 -8.15 7.91 -12.35
CA GLU A 43 -8.24 7.02 -11.20
C GLU A 43 -6.95 6.21 -11.26
N GLY A 44 -5.87 6.87 -10.83
CA GLY A 44 -4.55 6.31 -10.80
C GLY A 44 -4.63 5.01 -10.03
N LEU A 45 -4.20 3.93 -10.64
CA LEU A 45 -4.06 2.63 -10.01
C LEU A 45 -2.81 2.67 -9.12
N ASP A 46 -2.82 3.54 -8.09
CA ASP A 46 -1.74 3.68 -7.13
C ASP A 46 -1.45 2.35 -6.47
N MET A 47 -0.19 2.00 -6.37
CA MET A 47 0.20 0.72 -5.82
C MET A 47 0.90 0.89 -4.49
N CYS A 48 0.51 0.06 -3.52
CA CYS A 48 1.08 0.02 -2.18
C CYS A 48 1.17 -1.42 -1.71
N THR A 49 2.02 -1.69 -0.73
CA THR A 49 2.05 -2.99 -0.05
C THR A 49 2.34 -2.76 1.42
N GLY A 50 1.49 -3.30 2.29
CA GLY A 50 1.67 -3.32 3.74
C GLY A 50 1.98 -4.74 4.22
N ILE A 51 2.80 -4.85 5.25
CA ILE A 51 3.07 -6.09 5.97
C ILE A 51 3.03 -5.85 7.47
N ARG A 52 2.63 -6.86 8.20
CA ARG A 52 2.72 -6.91 9.66
C ARG A 52 3.47 -8.17 10.08
N PHE A 53 4.21 -8.10 11.16
CA PHE A 53 4.73 -9.26 11.88
C PHE A 53 4.98 -8.91 13.35
N SER A 54 5.13 -9.91 14.19
CA SER A 54 5.65 -9.75 15.55
C SER A 54 7.00 -10.43 15.71
N ASP A 55 7.82 -9.93 16.65
CA ASP A 55 9.00 -10.65 17.09
C ASP A 55 8.65 -11.72 18.13
N GLY A 56 9.62 -12.58 18.46
CA GLY A 56 9.43 -13.63 19.46
C GLY A 56 9.13 -13.14 20.88
N ASN A 57 9.20 -11.82 21.12
CA ASN A 57 8.91 -11.17 22.41
C ASN A 57 7.53 -10.48 22.43
N GLY A 58 6.76 -10.56 21.34
CA GLY A 58 5.43 -9.97 21.24
C GLY A 58 5.41 -8.49 20.93
N HIS A 59 6.43 -7.95 20.24
CA HIS A 59 6.39 -6.58 19.73
C HIS A 59 5.91 -6.55 18.29
N LEU A 60 5.06 -5.58 17.97
CA LEU A 60 4.57 -5.32 16.62
C LEU A 60 5.63 -4.62 15.77
N TYR A 61 5.69 -5.03 14.52
CA TYR A 61 6.32 -4.33 13.40
C TYR A 61 5.30 -4.24 12.25
N LEU A 62 4.89 -3.02 11.89
CA LEU A 62 4.02 -2.77 10.74
C LEU A 62 4.75 -1.88 9.75
N ALA A 63 4.89 -2.33 8.53
CA ALA A 63 5.66 -1.65 7.49
C ALA A 63 4.90 -1.58 6.18
N ARG A 64 5.20 -0.53 5.37
CA ARG A 64 4.59 -0.38 4.04
C ARG A 64 5.55 0.23 3.02
N ASN A 65 5.32 -0.06 1.74
CA ASN A 65 5.75 0.73 0.60
C ASN A 65 4.64 1.68 0.17
N LEU A 66 4.96 2.96 -0.03
CA LEU A 66 4.11 3.87 -0.78
C LEU A 66 4.66 3.94 -2.21
N ASP A 67 3.90 3.44 -3.15
CA ASP A 67 4.26 3.43 -4.57
C ASP A 67 3.40 4.45 -5.30
N TRP A 68 4.05 5.43 -5.98
CA TRP A 68 3.39 6.53 -6.69
C TRP A 68 4.31 7.12 -7.76
N THR A 69 3.80 8.08 -8.53
CA THR A 69 4.60 8.81 -9.53
C THR A 69 5.47 9.88 -8.91
N SER A 70 5.03 10.49 -7.81
CA SER A 70 5.74 11.55 -7.09
C SER A 70 5.35 11.60 -5.62
N GLY A 71 6.23 12.12 -4.76
CA GLY A 71 5.93 12.33 -3.34
C GLY A 71 4.95 13.49 -3.12
N TYR A 72 4.26 13.46 -2.00
CA TYR A 72 3.34 14.50 -1.52
C TYR A 72 4.04 15.56 -0.68
N GLY A 73 5.36 15.44 -0.48
CA GLY A 73 6.12 16.22 0.50
C GLY A 73 5.96 15.64 1.91
N GLU A 74 5.73 14.34 1.98
CA GLU A 74 5.54 13.58 3.21
C GLU A 74 6.73 13.69 4.15
N ARG A 75 6.43 13.76 5.43
CA ARG A 75 7.36 13.87 6.53
C ARG A 75 6.94 12.93 7.66
N VAL A 76 7.89 12.61 8.53
CA VAL A 76 7.51 11.99 9.80
C VAL A 76 6.83 13.04 10.67
N VAL A 77 5.64 12.70 11.14
CA VAL A 77 4.83 13.56 12.02
C VAL A 77 4.62 12.85 13.34
N LEU A 78 4.73 13.59 14.45
CA LEU A 78 4.30 13.14 15.76
C LEU A 78 3.12 14.01 16.21
N THR A 79 2.02 13.35 16.56
CA THR A 79 0.83 13.95 17.16
C THR A 79 0.81 13.59 18.65
N PRO A 80 1.06 14.53 19.56
CA PRO A 80 1.07 14.26 21.00
C PRO A 80 -0.33 14.16 21.59
N THR A 81 -0.45 13.59 22.79
CA THR A 81 -1.74 13.39 23.48
C THR A 81 -2.49 14.69 23.82
N GLY A 82 -1.77 15.78 23.99
CA GLY A 82 -2.37 17.10 24.25
C GLY A 82 -2.74 17.90 23.00
N TYR A 83 -2.54 17.34 21.82
CA TYR A 83 -2.88 18.05 20.57
C TYR A 83 -4.40 18.11 20.34
N ALA A 84 -4.89 19.30 19.99
CA ALA A 84 -6.29 19.50 19.67
C ALA A 84 -6.57 19.25 18.18
N THR A 85 -7.01 18.06 17.82
CA THR A 85 -7.39 17.73 16.45
C THR A 85 -8.75 18.32 16.09
N ARG A 86 -8.97 18.50 14.80
CA ARG A 86 -10.28 18.91 14.24
C ARG A 86 -10.80 17.80 13.34
N SER A 87 -12.11 17.60 13.32
CA SER A 87 -12.80 16.74 12.36
C SER A 87 -13.83 17.55 11.60
N PRO A 88 -14.05 17.29 10.31
CA PRO A 88 -15.14 17.91 9.56
C PRO A 88 -16.54 17.55 10.10
N PHE A 89 -16.64 16.56 10.99
CA PHE A 89 -17.92 16.10 11.57
C PHE A 89 -18.16 16.59 13.00
N GLY A 90 -17.34 17.52 13.51
CA GLY A 90 -17.53 18.13 14.81
C GLY A 90 -16.39 17.89 15.80
N ALA A 91 -16.68 17.99 17.11
CA ALA A 91 -15.67 17.85 18.14
C ALA A 91 -15.10 16.44 18.19
N VAL A 92 -13.79 16.34 18.03
CA VAL A 92 -13.05 15.06 18.22
C VAL A 92 -12.84 14.86 19.72
N ALA A 93 -13.08 13.64 20.20
CA ALA A 93 -12.62 13.24 21.53
C ALA A 93 -11.08 13.36 21.57
N GLY A 94 -10.53 13.76 22.72
CA GLY A 94 -9.10 13.97 22.90
C GLY A 94 -8.25 12.77 22.46
N ILE A 95 -7.02 13.03 22.07
CA ILE A 95 -6.03 12.02 21.72
C ILE A 95 -5.65 11.26 23.00
N ARG A 96 -5.92 9.95 23.01
CA ARG A 96 -5.61 9.07 24.14
C ARG A 96 -4.18 8.54 24.07
N HIS A 97 -3.70 8.31 22.84
CA HIS A 97 -2.38 7.75 22.55
C HIS A 97 -1.62 8.69 21.62
N ALA A 98 -0.35 8.96 21.94
CA ALA A 98 0.52 9.68 21.04
C ALA A 98 0.79 8.86 19.77
N VAL A 99 0.83 9.53 18.61
CA VAL A 99 0.91 8.89 17.29
C VAL A 99 2.15 9.37 16.55
N ILE A 100 2.92 8.46 15.97
CA ILE A 100 4.05 8.76 15.08
C ILE A 100 3.91 8.00 13.77
N GLY A 101 4.21 8.66 12.65
CA GLY A 101 4.14 8.01 11.33
C GLY A 101 4.49 8.94 10.19
N MET A 102 4.38 8.42 8.98
CA MET A 102 4.58 9.18 7.75
C MET A 102 3.28 9.82 7.29
N GLY A 103 3.34 11.10 6.94
CA GLY A 103 2.16 11.82 6.46
C GLY A 103 2.49 13.24 6.03
N ILE A 104 1.46 14.02 5.83
CA ILE A 104 1.53 15.46 5.59
C ILE A 104 0.73 16.20 6.68
N VAL A 105 0.96 17.49 6.83
CA VAL A 105 0.14 18.37 7.67
C VAL A 105 -0.51 19.38 6.76
N GLU A 106 -1.83 19.44 6.76
CA GLU A 106 -2.62 20.38 5.99
C GLU A 106 -3.62 21.07 6.91
N ASP A 107 -3.62 22.41 6.95
CA ASP A 107 -4.49 23.24 7.82
C ASP A 107 -4.45 22.78 9.29
N ASP A 108 -3.26 22.58 9.83
CA ASP A 108 -2.99 22.05 11.19
C ASP A 108 -3.58 20.65 11.44
N THR A 109 -3.93 19.90 10.39
CA THR A 109 -4.43 18.53 10.50
C THR A 109 -3.37 17.54 10.03
N PRO A 110 -2.90 16.62 10.89
CA PRO A 110 -1.99 15.57 10.47
C PRO A 110 -2.73 14.48 9.70
N LEU A 111 -2.26 14.19 8.50
CA LEU A 111 -2.84 13.25 7.55
C LEU A 111 -1.85 12.10 7.35
N TYR A 112 -2.04 11.03 8.10
CA TYR A 112 -1.13 9.88 8.10
C TYR A 112 -1.43 8.93 6.94
N PHE A 113 -0.39 8.54 6.21
CA PHE A 113 -0.42 7.42 5.27
C PHE A 113 -0.25 6.08 6.00
N ASP A 114 0.60 6.08 7.02
CA ASP A 114 0.80 5.01 7.98
C ASP A 114 1.32 5.58 9.30
N CYS A 115 0.92 4.97 10.40
CA CYS A 115 1.35 5.40 11.73
C CYS A 115 1.20 4.29 12.76
N GLY A 116 1.85 4.49 13.92
CA GLY A 116 1.64 3.69 15.10
C GLY A 116 1.59 4.56 16.35
N ASN A 117 1.13 3.97 17.45
CA ASN A 117 0.93 4.69 18.71
C ASN A 117 1.79 4.12 19.86
N ASP A 118 1.78 4.84 20.99
CA ASP A 118 2.52 4.48 22.20
C ASP A 118 1.99 3.23 22.92
N ALA A 119 0.80 2.73 22.55
CA ALA A 119 0.26 1.47 23.06
C ALA A 119 0.66 0.25 22.22
N GLY A 120 1.25 0.45 21.02
CA GLY A 120 1.70 -0.62 20.15
C GLY A 120 0.70 -1.05 19.08
N LEU A 121 -0.32 -0.24 18.80
CA LEU A 121 -1.21 -0.38 17.65
C LEU A 121 -0.65 0.41 16.46
N ALA A 122 -0.77 -0.13 15.24
CA ALA A 122 -0.39 0.58 14.03
C ALA A 122 -1.41 0.37 12.90
N VAL A 123 -1.44 1.32 11.96
CA VAL A 123 -2.34 1.33 10.82
C VAL A 123 -1.64 1.89 9.59
N ALA A 124 -1.94 1.31 8.42
CA ALA A 124 -1.53 1.85 7.13
C ALA A 124 -2.71 1.87 6.15
N GLY A 125 -2.87 2.99 5.45
CA GLY A 125 -3.85 3.15 4.38
C GLY A 125 -3.19 2.85 3.03
N LEU A 126 -3.84 2.02 2.21
CA LEU A 126 -3.41 1.65 0.87
C LEU A 126 -4.51 2.04 -0.12
N ASN A 127 -4.12 2.40 -1.33
CA ASN A 127 -5.07 2.81 -2.35
C ASN A 127 -5.94 1.64 -2.82
N PHE A 128 -7.27 1.90 -2.99
CA PHE A 128 -8.27 0.88 -3.31
C PHE A 128 -9.28 1.37 -4.37
N PRO A 129 -8.79 1.92 -5.50
CA PRO A 129 -9.63 2.51 -6.53
C PRO A 129 -10.54 1.47 -7.19
N GLY A 130 -11.74 1.91 -7.57
CA GLY A 130 -12.75 1.06 -8.19
C GLY A 130 -13.50 0.12 -7.23
N TYR A 131 -13.07 0.04 -5.96
CA TYR A 131 -13.69 -0.76 -4.90
C TYR A 131 -14.13 0.10 -3.71
N ALA A 132 -13.28 1.00 -3.24
CA ALA A 132 -13.64 1.90 -2.14
C ALA A 132 -14.83 2.78 -2.54
N GLN A 133 -15.87 2.76 -1.70
CA GLN A 133 -17.04 3.61 -1.85
C GLN A 133 -17.55 3.98 -0.47
N TYR A 134 -17.65 5.28 -0.20
CA TYR A 134 -18.00 5.82 1.10
C TYR A 134 -19.41 6.39 1.13
N ALA A 135 -19.95 6.64 2.32
CA ALA A 135 -21.24 7.30 2.46
C ALA A 135 -21.16 8.73 1.90
N PRO A 136 -22.09 9.17 1.05
CA PRO A 136 -22.04 10.51 0.45
C PRO A 136 -22.30 11.64 1.46
N GLU A 137 -22.98 11.33 2.56
CA GLU A 137 -23.34 12.27 3.63
C GLU A 137 -23.13 11.63 4.99
N PRO A 138 -22.90 12.43 6.05
CA PRO A 138 -22.83 11.94 7.41
C PRO A 138 -24.12 11.23 7.84
N VAL A 139 -23.97 10.17 8.60
CA VAL A 139 -25.10 9.38 9.15
C VAL A 139 -25.33 9.76 10.61
N GLU A 140 -26.58 10.05 10.97
CA GLU A 140 -26.95 10.41 12.34
C GLU A 140 -26.87 9.21 13.28
N GLY A 141 -26.38 9.44 14.50
CA GLY A 141 -26.34 8.43 15.55
C GLY A 141 -25.15 7.46 15.50
N VAL A 142 -24.23 7.64 14.54
CA VAL A 142 -22.99 6.86 14.40
C VAL A 142 -21.76 7.79 14.36
N THR A 143 -20.58 7.22 14.51
CA THR A 143 -19.32 7.94 14.36
C THR A 143 -18.99 8.10 12.87
N ASN A 144 -18.99 9.34 12.38
CA ASN A 144 -18.58 9.67 11.02
C ASN A 144 -17.09 9.98 10.99
N VAL A 145 -16.36 9.38 10.05
CA VAL A 145 -14.91 9.57 9.87
C VAL A 145 -14.63 9.75 8.38
N ALA A 146 -13.83 10.74 8.01
CA ALA A 146 -13.34 10.84 6.63
C ALA A 146 -12.20 9.83 6.40
N ALA A 147 -12.03 9.37 5.16
CA ALA A 147 -10.98 8.39 4.85
C ALA A 147 -9.57 8.87 5.26
N PHE A 148 -9.29 10.17 5.10
CA PHE A 148 -8.00 10.78 5.49
C PHE A 148 -7.80 10.86 7.00
N GLU A 149 -8.88 10.91 7.81
CA GLU A 149 -8.80 10.95 9.28
C GLU A 149 -8.63 9.55 9.87
N PHE A 150 -9.01 8.51 9.15
CA PHE A 150 -9.15 7.17 9.69
C PHE A 150 -7.87 6.63 10.35
N PRO A 151 -6.66 6.79 9.78
CA PRO A 151 -5.44 6.35 10.45
C PRO A 151 -5.21 7.04 11.80
N LEU A 152 -5.38 8.36 11.87
CA LEU A 152 -5.26 9.11 13.13
C LEU A 152 -6.39 8.73 14.10
N TRP A 153 -7.62 8.56 13.61
CA TRP A 153 -8.76 8.15 14.42
C TRP A 153 -8.51 6.80 15.09
N VAL A 154 -7.96 5.82 14.35
CA VAL A 154 -7.57 4.50 14.89
C VAL A 154 -6.44 4.66 15.90
N ALA A 155 -5.30 5.20 15.49
CA ALA A 155 -4.09 5.21 16.30
C ALA A 155 -4.20 6.10 17.55
N SER A 156 -4.95 7.22 17.49
CA SER A 156 -5.09 8.11 18.64
C SER A 156 -6.05 7.63 19.73
N ARG A 157 -6.89 6.62 19.46
CA ARG A 157 -8.00 6.24 20.36
C ARG A 157 -7.87 4.86 20.96
N PHE A 158 -7.30 3.91 20.23
CA PHE A 158 -7.31 2.50 20.57
C PHE A 158 -5.92 1.97 20.90
N ALA A 159 -5.86 1.02 21.83
CA ALA A 159 -4.60 0.41 22.25
C ALA A 159 -4.27 -0.87 21.48
N ASN A 160 -5.27 -1.54 20.90
CA ASN A 160 -5.11 -2.84 20.24
C ASN A 160 -6.21 -3.06 19.18
N VAL A 161 -6.06 -4.12 18.40
CA VAL A 161 -6.99 -4.49 17.32
C VAL A 161 -8.38 -4.83 17.83
N ASP A 162 -8.50 -5.48 19.00
CA ASP A 162 -9.82 -5.85 19.56
C ASP A 162 -10.66 -4.61 19.92
N GLU A 163 -10.02 -3.56 20.45
CA GLU A 163 -10.70 -2.28 20.72
C GLU A 163 -11.16 -1.61 19.41
N VAL A 164 -10.35 -1.66 18.36
CA VAL A 164 -10.70 -1.12 17.03
C VAL A 164 -11.89 -1.87 16.47
N GLU A 165 -11.81 -3.20 16.38
CA GLU A 165 -12.86 -4.04 15.80
C GLU A 165 -14.20 -3.86 16.52
N ALA A 166 -14.18 -3.78 17.85
CA ALA A 166 -15.38 -3.51 18.65
C ALA A 166 -16.02 -2.14 18.35
N ALA A 167 -15.22 -1.14 17.97
CA ALA A 167 -15.71 0.21 17.66
C ALA A 167 -16.23 0.35 16.22
N LEU A 168 -15.71 -0.44 15.28
CA LEU A 168 -16.02 -0.30 13.84
C LEU A 168 -17.49 -0.54 13.50
N GLY A 169 -18.25 -1.27 14.34
CA GLY A 169 -19.69 -1.49 14.14
C GLY A 169 -20.54 -0.21 14.18
N ASP A 170 -20.05 0.85 14.83
CA ASP A 170 -20.70 2.16 14.96
C ASP A 170 -20.00 3.26 14.13
N VAL A 171 -19.19 2.89 13.14
CA VAL A 171 -18.41 3.82 12.31
C VAL A 171 -18.88 3.79 10.87
N VAL A 172 -18.94 4.97 10.25
CA VAL A 172 -19.16 5.14 8.82
C VAL A 172 -18.06 6.00 8.23
N ILE A 173 -17.43 5.51 7.16
CA ILE A 173 -16.51 6.32 6.37
C ILE A 173 -17.34 7.18 5.42
N VAL A 174 -17.12 8.51 5.48
CA VAL A 174 -17.86 9.51 4.69
C VAL A 174 -16.95 10.03 3.57
N ASP A 175 -17.54 10.18 2.38
CA ASP A 175 -16.90 10.80 1.23
C ASP A 175 -16.71 12.30 1.49
N ARG A 176 -15.58 12.63 2.10
CA ARG A 176 -15.24 13.99 2.48
C ARG A 176 -13.83 14.33 2.03
N PRO A 177 -13.65 15.28 1.09
CA PRO A 177 -12.32 15.79 0.75
C PRO A 177 -11.71 16.58 1.91
N ILE A 178 -10.40 16.64 1.96
CA ILE A 178 -9.67 17.49 2.90
C ILE A 178 -9.95 18.96 2.55
N ASN A 179 -9.71 19.31 1.29
CA ASN A 179 -9.95 20.61 0.67
C ASN A 179 -10.03 20.44 -0.87
N GLU A 180 -10.06 21.54 -1.62
CA GLU A 180 -10.11 21.51 -3.09
C GLU A 180 -8.86 20.88 -3.74
N LYS A 181 -7.72 20.90 -3.06
CA LYS A 181 -6.45 20.35 -3.54
C LYS A 181 -6.38 18.83 -3.35
N TYR A 182 -6.98 18.33 -2.27
CA TYR A 182 -6.94 16.93 -1.88
C TYR A 182 -8.36 16.36 -1.85
N PRO A 183 -8.79 15.68 -2.93
CA PRO A 183 -10.08 15.00 -2.97
C PRO A 183 -10.11 13.84 -1.98
N SER A 184 -11.28 13.23 -1.81
CA SER A 184 -11.43 12.05 -0.98
C SER A 184 -10.57 10.90 -1.49
N SER A 185 -9.72 10.35 -0.63
CA SER A 185 -8.82 9.26 -0.99
C SER A 185 -9.56 7.94 -0.94
N LEU A 186 -9.46 7.13 -1.99
CA LEU A 186 -10.06 5.80 -2.09
C LEU A 186 -9.13 4.77 -1.45
N LEU A 187 -9.34 4.44 -0.18
CA LEU A 187 -8.43 3.64 0.63
C LEU A 187 -9.10 2.40 1.22
N HIS A 188 -8.29 1.42 1.55
CA HIS A 188 -8.52 0.38 2.53
C HIS A 188 -7.33 0.30 3.50
N TRP A 189 -7.46 -0.38 4.62
CA TRP A 189 -6.48 -0.27 5.69
C TRP A 189 -6.10 -1.64 6.25
N ILE A 190 -4.81 -1.80 6.55
CA ILE A 190 -4.30 -2.83 7.45
C ILE A 190 -4.08 -2.21 8.83
N ILE A 191 -4.60 -2.85 9.86
CA ILE A 191 -4.47 -2.42 11.25
C ILE A 191 -3.92 -3.61 12.03
N GLY A 192 -2.85 -3.40 12.78
CA GLY A 192 -2.20 -4.50 13.49
C GLY A 192 -1.69 -4.11 14.88
N ASP A 193 -1.65 -5.10 15.75
CA ASP A 193 -0.95 -5.06 17.03
C ASP A 193 0.00 -6.26 17.16
N SER A 194 0.53 -6.52 18.35
CA SER A 194 1.47 -7.64 18.56
C SER A 194 0.82 -9.02 18.35
N THR A 195 -0.51 -9.12 18.38
CA THR A 195 -1.23 -10.40 18.36
C THR A 195 -1.76 -10.78 16.99
N ARG A 196 -2.33 -9.81 16.26
CA ARG A 196 -2.97 -10.04 14.96
C ARG A 196 -3.06 -8.76 14.12
N ALA A 197 -3.53 -8.93 12.88
CA ALA A 197 -3.95 -7.83 12.02
C ALA A 197 -5.40 -8.02 11.54
N ILE A 198 -6.03 -6.92 11.17
CA ILE A 198 -7.30 -6.89 10.43
C ILE A 198 -7.16 -6.02 9.19
N VAL A 199 -7.95 -6.34 8.18
CA VAL A 199 -8.15 -5.49 7.00
C VAL A 199 -9.53 -4.87 7.06
N VAL A 200 -9.59 -3.55 6.85
CA VAL A 200 -10.84 -2.79 6.78
C VAL A 200 -11.04 -2.28 5.36
N GLU A 201 -12.13 -2.69 4.72
CA GLU A 201 -12.56 -2.26 3.40
C GLU A 201 -13.96 -1.65 3.50
N HIS A 202 -14.18 -0.48 2.88
CA HIS A 202 -15.50 0.13 2.78
C HIS A 202 -15.88 0.20 1.30
N THR A 203 -16.84 -0.64 0.91
CA THR A 203 -17.27 -0.84 -0.47
C THR A 203 -18.74 -0.45 -0.65
N SER A 204 -19.31 -0.68 -1.84
CA SER A 204 -20.69 -0.29 -2.17
C SER A 204 -21.78 -0.90 -1.25
N ASP A 205 -21.48 -1.99 -0.57
CA ASP A 205 -22.35 -2.70 0.36
C ASP A 205 -21.99 -2.45 1.85
N GLY A 206 -21.08 -1.50 2.11
CA GLY A 206 -20.72 -1.04 3.44
C GLY A 206 -19.31 -1.41 3.88
N MET A 207 -19.07 -1.32 5.19
CA MET A 207 -17.79 -1.63 5.80
C MET A 207 -17.66 -3.13 6.07
N HIS A 208 -16.51 -3.67 5.68
CA HIS A 208 -16.11 -5.05 5.91
C HIS A 208 -14.83 -5.07 6.74
N VAL A 209 -14.78 -5.97 7.71
CA VAL A 209 -13.60 -6.23 8.55
C VAL A 209 -13.23 -7.69 8.36
N PHE A 210 -11.98 -7.93 7.98
CA PHE A 210 -11.46 -9.29 7.76
C PHE A 210 -10.29 -9.53 8.73
N ASP A 211 -10.23 -10.71 9.32
CA ASP A 211 -9.02 -11.16 10.01
C ASP A 211 -7.93 -11.41 8.97
N ASP A 212 -6.77 -10.77 9.16
CA ASP A 212 -5.64 -10.92 8.25
C ASP A 212 -4.65 -11.95 8.79
N ASP A 213 -4.95 -13.20 8.53
CA ASP A 213 -4.14 -14.36 8.94
C ASP A 213 -2.86 -14.57 8.09
N VAL A 214 -2.62 -13.67 7.12
CA VAL A 214 -1.41 -13.64 6.27
C VAL A 214 -0.51 -12.47 6.58
N ASP A 215 -1.01 -11.49 7.35
CA ASP A 215 -0.25 -10.29 7.73
C ASP A 215 0.22 -9.44 6.53
N VAL A 216 -0.59 -9.34 5.47
CA VAL A 216 -0.27 -8.62 4.23
C VAL A 216 -1.48 -7.96 3.61
N LEU A 217 -1.33 -6.71 3.20
CA LEU A 217 -2.28 -6.01 2.35
C LEU A 217 -1.58 -5.47 1.10
N ALA A 218 -2.22 -5.61 -0.06
CA ALA A 218 -1.84 -4.90 -1.29
C ALA A 218 -3.03 -4.01 -1.71
N ASN A 219 -3.13 -3.65 -2.99
CA ASN A 219 -4.25 -2.87 -3.50
C ASN A 219 -5.40 -3.79 -3.94
N GLN A 220 -6.23 -3.35 -4.91
CA GLN A 220 -7.29 -4.17 -5.48
C GLN A 220 -6.78 -5.47 -6.14
N PRO A 221 -7.61 -6.52 -6.24
CA PRO A 221 -8.99 -6.64 -5.74
C PRO A 221 -9.07 -6.69 -4.22
N GLY A 222 -10.30 -6.86 -3.66
CA GLY A 222 -10.51 -6.94 -2.23
C GLY A 222 -9.76 -8.10 -1.55
N PHE A 223 -9.51 -7.96 -0.26
CA PHE A 223 -8.74 -8.89 0.56
C PHE A 223 -9.19 -10.37 0.43
N PRO A 224 -10.50 -10.70 0.47
CA PRO A 224 -10.93 -12.11 0.31
C PRO A 224 -10.47 -12.75 -1.00
N TRP A 225 -10.40 -11.97 -2.08
CA TRP A 225 -9.89 -12.46 -3.36
C TRP A 225 -8.38 -12.75 -3.31
N HIS A 226 -7.61 -11.85 -2.69
CA HIS A 226 -6.18 -12.07 -2.50
C HIS A 226 -5.91 -13.32 -1.68
N HIS A 227 -6.64 -13.49 -0.57
CA HIS A 227 -6.53 -14.65 0.29
C HIS A 227 -6.87 -15.95 -0.47
N GLU A 228 -7.97 -15.97 -1.21
CA GLU A 228 -8.35 -17.14 -2.03
C GLU A 228 -7.31 -17.44 -3.13
N ASN A 229 -6.71 -16.42 -3.74
CA ASN A 229 -5.69 -16.58 -4.77
C ASN A 229 -4.42 -17.30 -4.27
N LEU A 230 -4.10 -17.24 -2.97
CA LEU A 230 -2.95 -17.96 -2.40
C LEU A 230 -3.03 -19.47 -2.63
N ARG A 231 -4.21 -20.03 -2.81
CA ARG A 231 -4.40 -21.47 -3.13
C ARG A 231 -3.76 -21.92 -4.44
N ASN A 232 -3.46 -20.99 -5.35
CA ASN A 232 -2.71 -21.29 -6.56
C ASN A 232 -1.22 -21.55 -6.30
N TYR A 233 -0.73 -21.28 -5.08
CA TYR A 233 0.70 -21.34 -4.72
C TYR A 233 1.01 -22.36 -3.62
N LEU A 234 0.10 -23.30 -3.34
CA LEU A 234 0.24 -24.32 -2.27
C LEU A 234 1.47 -25.23 -2.39
N ASN A 235 2.08 -25.32 -3.56
CA ASN A 235 3.27 -26.13 -3.83
C ASN A 235 4.57 -25.32 -3.79
N THR A 236 4.51 -24.05 -3.36
CA THR A 236 5.72 -23.25 -3.14
C THR A 236 6.25 -23.47 -1.73
N ALA A 237 7.57 -23.59 -1.60
CA ALA A 237 8.23 -23.86 -0.34
C ALA A 237 9.67 -23.30 -0.32
N PRO A 238 10.26 -23.02 0.85
CA PRO A 238 11.63 -22.51 0.95
C PRO A 238 12.70 -23.60 0.89
N ASP A 239 12.30 -24.87 0.99
CA ASP A 239 13.21 -26.02 1.08
C ASP A 239 13.87 -26.35 -0.27
N PHE A 240 14.96 -27.12 -0.19
CA PHE A 240 15.67 -27.62 -1.37
C PHE A 240 14.97 -28.90 -1.85
N PRO A 241 14.47 -28.95 -3.11
CA PRO A 241 13.86 -30.15 -3.65
C PRO A 241 14.91 -31.26 -3.86
N GLY A 242 14.51 -32.50 -3.63
CA GLY A 242 15.35 -33.62 -3.95
C GLY A 242 15.42 -33.91 -5.46
N ASP A 243 16.29 -34.84 -5.82
CA ASP A 243 16.35 -35.39 -7.18
C ASP A 243 15.03 -36.08 -7.53
N THR A 244 14.66 -36.01 -8.79
CA THR A 244 13.46 -36.68 -9.31
C THR A 244 13.76 -37.45 -10.59
N VAL A 245 12.86 -38.35 -10.97
CA VAL A 245 12.94 -39.12 -12.21
C VAL A 245 11.73 -38.83 -13.08
N LEU A 246 11.98 -38.42 -14.32
CA LEU A 246 10.95 -38.24 -15.34
C LEU A 246 11.22 -39.23 -16.49
N GLY A 247 10.37 -40.23 -16.63
CA GLY A 247 10.64 -41.34 -17.54
C GLY A 247 11.92 -42.10 -17.14
N ARG A 248 13.00 -41.94 -17.91
CA ARG A 248 14.33 -42.49 -17.63
C ARG A 248 15.37 -41.44 -17.30
N ALA A 249 14.99 -40.17 -17.29
CA ALA A 249 15.90 -39.07 -17.00
C ALA A 249 15.97 -38.85 -15.48
N HIS A 250 17.16 -38.88 -14.91
CA HIS A 250 17.43 -38.45 -13.56
C HIS A 250 17.71 -36.97 -13.59
N LEU A 251 16.93 -36.19 -12.82
CA LEU A 251 16.94 -34.74 -12.81
C LEU A 251 17.32 -34.24 -11.42
N THR A 252 18.38 -33.45 -11.38
CA THR A 252 18.86 -32.76 -10.18
C THR A 252 18.52 -31.25 -10.26
N PRO A 253 18.09 -30.62 -9.19
CA PRO A 253 17.85 -29.17 -9.19
C PRO A 253 19.11 -28.37 -9.56
N PHE A 254 18.95 -27.28 -10.30
CA PHE A 254 20.07 -26.39 -10.64
C PHE A 254 20.64 -25.62 -9.42
N GLY A 255 19.86 -25.53 -8.32
CA GLY A 255 20.25 -24.81 -7.12
C GLY A 255 19.08 -24.57 -6.19
N SER A 256 19.29 -23.77 -5.14
CA SER A 256 18.26 -23.34 -4.19
C SER A 256 17.17 -22.50 -4.86
N GLY A 257 16.00 -22.40 -4.22
CA GLY A 257 14.87 -21.57 -4.65
C GLY A 257 14.03 -22.17 -5.78
N SER A 258 14.26 -23.41 -6.22
CA SER A 258 13.47 -24.02 -7.29
C SER A 258 12.01 -24.28 -6.88
N HIS A 259 11.70 -24.50 -5.61
CA HIS A 259 10.34 -24.58 -5.07
C HIS A 259 9.63 -23.22 -4.98
N MET A 260 10.33 -22.10 -5.14
CA MET A 260 9.71 -20.78 -5.31
C MET A 260 9.18 -20.57 -6.74
N ARG A 261 9.42 -21.51 -7.64
CA ARG A 261 9.01 -21.40 -9.04
C ARG A 261 7.49 -21.31 -9.15
N GLY A 262 7.01 -20.19 -9.71
CA GLY A 262 5.59 -19.85 -9.78
C GLY A 262 5.22 -18.64 -8.93
N ILE A 263 6.04 -18.26 -7.93
CA ILE A 263 5.88 -16.97 -7.24
C ILE A 263 6.05 -15.85 -8.29
N PRO A 264 5.07 -14.98 -8.47
CA PRO A 264 5.11 -13.97 -9.53
C PRO A 264 6.16 -12.89 -9.24
N GLY A 265 6.81 -12.40 -10.30
CA GLY A 265 7.87 -11.39 -10.19
C GLY A 265 7.49 -9.98 -10.65
N ASP A 266 6.28 -9.82 -11.20
CA ASP A 266 5.78 -8.54 -11.70
C ASP A 266 5.23 -7.63 -10.57
N TYR A 267 4.90 -6.37 -10.90
CA TYR A 267 4.41 -5.38 -9.94
C TYR A 267 2.89 -5.34 -9.77
N TYR A 268 2.13 -6.20 -10.46
CA TYR A 268 0.68 -6.24 -10.32
C TYR A 268 0.26 -6.52 -8.87
N SER A 269 -0.84 -5.89 -8.40
CA SER A 269 -1.24 -6.00 -6.99
C SER A 269 -1.35 -7.44 -6.48
N PRO A 270 -2.04 -8.38 -7.18
CA PRO A 270 -2.06 -9.78 -6.80
C PRO A 270 -0.69 -10.44 -6.69
N SER A 271 0.23 -10.05 -7.57
CA SER A 271 1.58 -10.59 -7.61
C SER A 271 2.42 -10.13 -6.43
N ARG A 272 2.28 -8.84 -6.06
CA ARG A 272 2.95 -8.27 -4.88
C ARG A 272 2.41 -8.87 -3.59
N PHE A 273 1.09 -9.07 -3.49
CA PHE A 273 0.46 -9.73 -2.34
C PHE A 273 1.04 -11.13 -2.12
N VAL A 274 1.03 -11.99 -3.14
CA VAL A 274 1.56 -13.36 -3.06
C VAL A 274 3.03 -13.37 -2.66
N ARG A 275 3.84 -12.50 -3.28
CA ARG A 275 5.28 -12.44 -3.01
C ARG A 275 5.59 -11.93 -1.60
N ALA A 276 4.88 -10.89 -1.15
CA ALA A 276 5.00 -10.37 0.21
C ALA A 276 4.56 -11.41 1.24
N ALA A 277 3.42 -12.08 1.05
CA ALA A 277 2.92 -13.13 1.93
C ALA A 277 3.92 -14.29 2.04
N TYR A 278 4.45 -14.75 0.90
CA TYR A 278 5.46 -15.81 0.90
C TYR A 278 6.71 -15.41 1.69
N VAL A 279 7.27 -14.23 1.43
CA VAL A 279 8.51 -13.79 2.10
C VAL A 279 8.27 -13.51 3.57
N ASN A 280 7.16 -12.84 3.93
CA ASN A 280 6.83 -12.51 5.32
C ASN A 280 6.64 -13.78 6.17
N ALA A 281 5.92 -14.78 5.64
CA ALA A 281 5.66 -16.04 6.32
C ALA A 281 6.91 -16.91 6.54
N HIS A 282 7.89 -16.85 5.63
CA HIS A 282 9.09 -17.71 5.70
C HIS A 282 10.31 -16.98 6.27
N TYR A 283 10.19 -15.70 6.62
CA TYR A 283 11.32 -15.00 7.22
C TYR A 283 11.58 -15.55 8.62
N PRO A 284 12.83 -15.93 8.96
CA PRO A 284 13.12 -16.48 10.27
C PRO A 284 12.93 -15.43 11.38
N GLU A 285 12.44 -15.86 12.54
CA GLU A 285 12.33 -15.00 13.72
C GLU A 285 13.65 -14.30 14.05
N LYS A 286 13.54 -13.07 14.49
CA LYS A 286 14.65 -12.21 14.87
C LYS A 286 14.47 -11.68 16.29
N ALA A 287 15.57 -11.57 17.02
CA ALA A 287 15.54 -11.20 18.42
C ALA A 287 15.84 -9.71 18.69
N SER A 288 16.65 -9.07 17.83
CA SER A 288 17.03 -7.67 18.03
C SER A 288 16.16 -6.72 17.20
N GLU A 289 16.13 -5.45 17.59
CA GLU A 289 15.45 -4.39 16.88
C GLU A 289 16.02 -4.23 15.45
N GLU A 290 17.35 -4.17 15.34
CA GLU A 290 18.04 -3.96 14.07
C GLU A 290 17.77 -5.09 13.08
N GLU A 291 17.70 -6.35 13.56
CA GLU A 291 17.39 -7.50 12.72
C GLU A 291 15.92 -7.46 12.24
N ASN A 292 14.98 -7.03 13.09
CA ASN A 292 13.57 -6.92 12.71
C ASN A 292 13.33 -5.73 11.78
N VAL A 293 14.00 -4.61 11.98
CA VAL A 293 14.03 -3.50 11.02
C VAL A 293 14.56 -4.00 9.66
N SER A 294 15.70 -4.69 9.66
CA SER A 294 16.26 -5.29 8.44
C SER A 294 15.30 -6.26 7.77
N ARG A 295 14.60 -7.11 8.54
CA ARG A 295 13.55 -8.02 8.05
C ARG A 295 12.46 -7.27 7.28
N ALA A 296 11.90 -6.20 7.85
CA ALA A 296 10.85 -5.42 7.24
C ALA A 296 11.27 -4.85 5.87
N PHE A 297 12.44 -4.19 5.84
CA PHE A 297 12.95 -3.58 4.62
C PHE A 297 13.32 -4.61 3.56
N HIS A 298 13.91 -5.76 3.92
CA HIS A 298 14.19 -6.84 2.96
C HIS A 298 12.92 -7.48 2.41
N THR A 299 11.88 -7.65 3.22
CA THR A 299 10.58 -8.18 2.77
C THR A 299 9.93 -7.24 1.77
N LEU A 300 9.84 -5.94 2.11
CA LEU A 300 9.21 -4.95 1.24
C LEU A 300 10.04 -4.62 -0.02
N GLN A 301 11.36 -4.77 0.04
CA GLN A 301 12.21 -4.63 -1.14
C GLN A 301 11.89 -5.64 -2.24
N GLN A 302 11.34 -6.83 -1.89
CA GLN A 302 10.92 -7.83 -2.87
C GLN A 302 9.73 -7.35 -3.74
N VAL A 303 8.98 -6.36 -3.27
CA VAL A 303 7.79 -5.82 -3.93
C VAL A 303 7.91 -4.32 -4.23
N ALA A 304 9.06 -3.71 -3.91
CA ALA A 304 9.34 -2.32 -4.21
C ALA A 304 9.43 -2.09 -5.71
N MET A 305 8.80 -1.00 -6.17
CA MET A 305 8.71 -0.66 -7.58
C MET A 305 9.91 0.18 -8.02
N VAL A 306 10.46 -0.20 -9.16
CA VAL A 306 11.61 0.49 -9.78
C VAL A 306 11.10 1.45 -10.84
N ASP A 307 11.59 2.69 -10.83
CA ASP A 307 11.27 3.73 -11.81
C ASP A 307 11.46 3.24 -13.25
N GLY A 308 10.51 3.57 -14.12
CA GLY A 308 10.52 3.15 -15.52
C GLY A 308 10.02 1.72 -15.79
N CYS A 309 9.60 0.95 -14.77
CA CYS A 309 9.18 -0.44 -14.93
C CYS A 309 7.66 -0.66 -14.95
N ALA A 310 6.86 0.27 -14.40
CA ALA A 310 5.41 0.19 -14.38
C ALA A 310 4.81 1.55 -14.76
N ALA A 311 4.21 1.62 -15.96
CA ALA A 311 3.56 2.83 -16.44
C ALA A 311 2.08 2.82 -16.07
N MET A 312 1.57 3.98 -15.64
CA MET A 312 0.16 4.26 -15.46
C MET A 312 -0.53 4.53 -16.82
N SER A 313 -1.85 4.65 -16.79
CA SER A 313 -2.65 5.04 -17.97
C SER A 313 -2.32 6.44 -18.48
N SER A 314 -1.82 7.33 -17.60
CA SER A 314 -1.29 8.66 -17.94
C SER A 314 0.02 8.60 -18.74
N GLY A 315 0.75 7.48 -18.68
CA GLY A 315 2.09 7.31 -19.24
C GLY A 315 3.22 7.68 -18.28
N GLU A 316 2.91 8.14 -17.07
CA GLU A 316 3.88 8.32 -15.99
C GLU A 316 4.26 6.97 -15.38
N PHE A 317 5.43 6.90 -14.74
CA PHE A 317 5.91 5.68 -14.11
C PHE A 317 5.76 5.74 -12.59
N GLU A 318 5.25 4.67 -12.02
CA GLU A 318 5.23 4.48 -10.57
C GLU A 318 6.58 3.96 -10.07
N LYS A 319 6.93 4.38 -8.87
CA LYS A 319 8.07 3.89 -8.10
C LYS A 319 7.76 3.91 -6.61
N THR A 320 8.48 3.14 -5.83
CA THR A 320 8.38 3.22 -4.36
C THR A 320 8.95 4.54 -3.87
N ILE A 321 8.08 5.47 -3.48
CA ILE A 321 8.46 6.80 -2.97
C ILE A 321 9.20 6.64 -1.65
N TYR A 322 8.62 5.86 -0.71
CA TYR A 322 9.28 5.49 0.53
C TYR A 322 8.86 4.10 1.01
N THR A 323 9.71 3.48 1.81
CA THR A 323 9.38 2.36 2.67
C THR A 323 9.38 2.86 4.10
N GLY A 324 8.27 2.67 4.83
CA GLY A 324 8.11 3.05 6.24
C GLY A 324 7.88 1.82 7.12
N LEU A 325 8.27 1.93 8.38
CA LEU A 325 8.10 0.90 9.41
C LEU A 325 7.85 1.55 10.77
N PHE A 326 6.78 1.18 11.44
CA PHE A 326 6.60 1.41 12.87
C PHE A 326 7.00 0.18 13.68
N SER A 327 7.80 0.38 14.73
CA SER A 327 8.14 -0.63 15.73
C SER A 327 7.53 -0.27 17.08
N SER A 328 6.70 -1.16 17.64
CA SER A 328 6.15 -0.99 18.97
C SER A 328 7.16 -1.26 20.09
N ARG A 329 8.25 -1.96 19.79
CA ARG A 329 9.29 -2.29 20.77
C ARG A 329 9.99 -1.06 21.32
N THR A 330 10.24 -0.09 20.46
CA THR A 330 10.95 1.15 20.79
C THR A 330 10.10 2.39 20.54
N THR A 331 8.84 2.22 20.11
CA THR A 331 7.97 3.30 19.63
C THR A 331 8.69 4.22 18.64
N THR A 332 9.37 3.60 17.69
CA THR A 332 10.23 4.26 16.70
C THR A 332 9.67 4.09 15.30
N TYR A 333 9.70 5.16 14.53
CA TYR A 333 9.39 5.13 13.11
C TYR A 333 10.68 5.11 12.30
N TYR A 334 10.81 4.13 11.40
CA TYR A 334 11.96 3.94 10.50
C TYR A 334 11.50 4.16 9.07
N TRP A 335 12.35 4.77 8.22
CA TRP A 335 12.03 4.93 6.81
C TRP A 335 13.26 5.11 5.94
N ASN A 336 13.11 4.82 4.66
CA ASN A 336 13.98 5.29 3.59
C ASN A 336 13.14 5.83 2.43
N THR A 337 13.77 6.51 1.48
CA THR A 337 13.11 6.98 0.27
C THR A 337 13.83 6.45 -0.96
N TYR A 338 13.20 6.53 -2.14
CA TYR A 338 13.79 6.07 -3.38
C TYR A 338 15.19 6.66 -3.61
N ASP A 339 15.32 7.98 -3.40
CA ASP A 339 16.58 8.71 -3.64
C ASP A 339 17.56 8.67 -2.45
N ALA A 340 17.11 8.23 -1.26
CA ALA A 340 17.93 8.09 -0.05
C ALA A 340 17.69 6.72 0.61
N PRO A 341 18.35 5.65 0.11
CA PRO A 341 18.09 4.27 0.50
C PRO A 341 18.59 3.91 1.91
N ALA A 342 19.37 4.77 2.55
CA ALA A 342 19.78 4.55 3.94
C ALA A 342 18.58 4.70 4.89
N VAL A 343 18.35 3.69 5.73
CA VAL A 343 17.28 3.72 6.73
C VAL A 343 17.57 4.79 7.76
N ARG A 344 16.59 5.66 8.00
CA ARG A 344 16.55 6.70 9.03
C ARG A 344 15.54 6.31 10.09
N SER A 345 15.62 6.92 11.28
CA SER A 345 14.69 6.64 12.37
C SER A 345 14.42 7.87 13.22
N VAL A 346 13.24 7.89 13.84
CA VAL A 346 12.84 8.86 14.85
C VAL A 346 12.12 8.10 15.97
N ALA A 347 12.62 8.19 17.19
CA ALA A 347 11.92 7.66 18.34
C ALA A 347 10.88 8.65 18.85
N MET A 348 9.70 8.18 19.19
CA MET A 348 8.62 9.01 19.75
C MET A 348 9.10 9.75 21.02
N ALA A 349 9.92 9.08 21.83
CA ALA A 349 10.45 9.62 23.09
C ALA A 349 11.39 10.84 22.90
N ASP A 350 11.94 11.04 21.69
CA ASP A 350 12.81 12.20 21.41
C ASP A 350 12.01 13.49 21.18
N HIS A 351 10.67 13.39 21.09
CA HIS A 351 9.76 14.50 20.80
C HIS A 351 8.58 14.42 21.77
N ALA A 352 8.32 15.46 22.53
CA ALA A 352 7.31 15.56 23.59
C ALA A 352 5.96 14.85 23.26
N PRO A 353 5.79 13.54 23.49
CA PRO A 353 4.56 12.81 23.14
C PRO A 353 3.35 13.19 24.01
N ASP A 354 3.59 13.82 25.13
CA ASP A 354 2.60 14.42 26.05
C ASP A 354 2.42 15.93 25.86
N GLY A 355 3.07 16.51 24.85
CA GLY A 355 2.98 17.92 24.49
C GLY A 355 1.64 18.32 23.86
N THR A 356 1.58 19.56 23.36
CA THR A 356 0.39 20.14 22.74
C THR A 356 0.60 20.55 21.29
N GLU A 357 1.80 20.44 20.76
CA GLU A 357 2.18 20.88 19.42
C GLU A 357 2.65 19.69 18.57
N LEU A 358 2.28 19.69 17.29
CA LEU A 358 2.78 18.71 16.32
C LEU A 358 4.30 18.86 16.16
N ALA A 359 5.01 17.74 16.09
CA ALA A 359 6.37 17.74 15.57
C ALA A 359 6.38 17.24 14.13
N VAL A 360 6.92 18.02 13.20
CA VAL A 360 7.12 17.67 11.79
C VAL A 360 8.62 17.56 11.55
N ILE A 361 9.11 16.36 11.15
CA ILE A 361 10.52 15.96 11.20
C ILE A 361 11.05 15.68 9.80
#